data_93f48bb53c8bf16a0713aa8727fd5500
#
_entry.id   93f48bb53c8bf16a0713aa8727fd5500
#
_cell.length_a   1.000
_cell.length_b   1.000
_cell.length_c   1.000
_cell.angle_alpha   90.00
_cell.angle_beta   90.00
_cell.angle_gamma   90.00
#
_symmetry.space_group_name_H-M   'P 1'
#
loop_
_entity.id
_entity.type
_entity.pdbx_description
1 polymer ?
#
loop_
_entity_poly.entity_id
_entity_poly.type
_entity_poly.pdbx_seq_one_letter_code
_entity_poly.pdbx_strand_id
1 'polypeptide(L)'
;MGIPKCYSGYKSYQYLEAGKDYKLFNLAKEIGRVEPYELPLSKAEEERVRGIAEKFIVISLHDHPVAWTEDMAEVFDYNREGRHFTAYEGLSTSCLDAVFDNLMDGVCTITSKGGWKWSDVLYDLGMRLCDLAHQDFIIQCKKVEDISRAHDEGRIALIPTLDQYIQRLPNEGLV
;
A
#
# COMPACT_ATOMS: atom_id res chain seq x y z
N MET A 1 -3.02 -11.26 -16.89
CA MET A 1 -1.69 -11.48 -16.30
C MET A 1 -0.86 -10.25 -16.58
N GLY A 2 -0.32 -9.62 -15.55
CA GLY A 2 0.57 -8.46 -15.69
C GLY A 2 2.01 -8.87 -16.04
N ILE A 3 2.89 -7.87 -16.14
CA ILE A 3 4.35 -8.09 -16.23
C ILE A 3 4.79 -8.89 -15.01
N PRO A 4 5.71 -9.87 -15.16
CA PRO A 4 6.29 -10.56 -14.01
C PRO A 4 6.89 -9.56 -13.02
N LYS A 5 6.41 -9.57 -11.79
CA LYS A 5 6.91 -8.68 -10.74
C LYS A 5 8.09 -9.28 -10.01
N CYS A 6 9.03 -8.42 -9.63
CA CYS A 6 10.27 -8.76 -8.90
C CYS A 6 9.98 -8.95 -7.40
N TYR A 7 9.01 -9.79 -7.04
CA TYR A 7 8.60 -10.03 -5.67
C TYR A 7 9.22 -11.30 -5.10
N SER A 8 9.95 -11.16 -3.99
CA SER A 8 10.70 -12.26 -3.34
C SER A 8 9.93 -13.00 -2.25
N GLY A 9 8.67 -12.63 -2.00
CA GLY A 9 7.87 -13.21 -0.91
C GLY A 9 8.03 -12.48 0.43
N TYR A 10 8.59 -11.28 0.44
CA TYR A 10 8.68 -10.44 1.64
C TYR A 10 7.28 -10.16 2.21
N LYS A 11 7.15 -10.28 3.54
CA LYS A 11 5.94 -9.90 4.27
C LYS A 11 6.21 -8.69 5.15
N SER A 12 5.26 -7.78 5.21
CA SER A 12 5.37 -6.59 6.06
C SER A 12 5.86 -6.94 7.45
N TYR A 13 6.83 -6.18 7.92
CA TYR A 13 7.41 -6.28 9.26
C TYR A 13 7.98 -7.64 9.65
N GLN A 14 8.32 -8.51 8.68
CA GLN A 14 8.92 -9.81 8.98
C GLN A 14 10.25 -9.74 9.74
N TYR A 15 10.84 -8.55 9.84
CA TYR A 15 12.04 -8.29 10.63
C TYR A 15 11.75 -7.96 12.11
N LEU A 16 10.47 -7.89 12.49
CA LEU A 16 10.01 -7.66 13.85
C LEU A 16 9.44 -8.94 14.46
N GLU A 17 9.37 -8.98 15.79
CA GLU A 17 8.79 -10.10 16.54
C GLU A 17 7.32 -9.82 16.87
N ALA A 18 6.44 -10.58 16.22
CA ALA A 18 5.01 -10.49 16.43
C ALA A 18 4.61 -10.80 17.88
N GLY A 19 3.71 -10.00 18.44
CA GLY A 19 3.28 -10.10 19.83
C GLY A 19 4.22 -9.45 20.85
N LYS A 20 5.41 -9.01 20.42
CA LYS A 20 6.37 -8.28 21.24
C LYS A 20 6.59 -6.86 20.72
N ASP A 21 6.94 -6.73 19.45
CA ASP A 21 7.21 -5.43 18.83
C ASP A 21 5.92 -4.76 18.31
N TYR A 22 4.87 -5.53 18.11
CA TYR A 22 3.54 -5.04 17.71
C TYR A 22 2.44 -6.04 18.08
N LYS A 23 1.20 -5.55 18.26
CA LYS A 23 0.03 -6.38 18.49
C LYS A 23 -0.34 -7.16 17.23
N LEU A 24 -0.54 -8.46 17.38
CA LEU A 24 -0.93 -9.36 16.32
C LEU A 24 -2.43 -9.25 16.06
N PHE A 25 -2.80 -9.20 14.78
CA PHE A 25 -4.16 -9.30 14.29
C PHE A 25 -4.24 -10.41 13.23
N ASN A 26 -5.40 -11.02 13.08
CA ASN A 26 -5.64 -11.96 12.00
C ASN A 26 -5.97 -11.17 10.74
N LEU A 27 -5.05 -11.17 9.77
CA LEU A 27 -5.21 -10.42 8.53
C LEU A 27 -5.92 -11.26 7.46
N ALA A 28 -6.74 -10.59 6.68
CA ALA A 28 -7.39 -11.18 5.52
C ALA A 28 -6.36 -11.60 4.46
N LYS A 29 -6.69 -12.62 3.71
CA LYS A 29 -5.89 -13.02 2.55
C LYS A 29 -5.83 -11.89 1.53
N GLU A 30 -4.64 -11.61 1.02
CA GLU A 30 -4.44 -10.61 -0.03
C GLU A 30 -4.91 -11.10 -1.40
N ILE A 31 -4.85 -12.42 -1.63
CA ILE A 31 -5.25 -13.06 -2.89
C ILE A 31 -6.33 -14.11 -2.63
N GLY A 32 -7.30 -14.20 -3.55
CA GLY A 32 -8.34 -15.22 -3.50
C GLY A 32 -9.35 -15.05 -2.36
N ARG A 33 -9.48 -13.84 -1.82
CA ARG A 33 -10.49 -13.51 -0.81
C ARG A 33 -11.90 -13.46 -1.40
N VAL A 34 -12.00 -13.02 -2.64
CA VAL A 34 -13.26 -12.93 -3.39
C VAL A 34 -13.13 -13.79 -4.65
N GLU A 35 -14.20 -14.47 -5.04
CA GLU A 35 -14.23 -15.21 -6.29
C GLU A 35 -13.91 -14.26 -7.46
N PRO A 36 -12.97 -14.63 -8.33
CA PRO A 36 -12.60 -13.79 -9.45
C PRO A 36 -13.76 -13.65 -10.43
N TYR A 37 -14.04 -12.44 -10.85
CA TYR A 37 -14.91 -12.22 -12.00
C TYR A 37 -14.07 -12.28 -13.28
N GLU A 38 -14.26 -13.34 -14.04
CA GLU A 38 -13.56 -13.54 -15.30
C GLU A 38 -14.39 -12.99 -16.47
N LEU A 39 -13.85 -11.98 -17.16
CA LEU A 39 -14.41 -11.55 -18.44
C LEU A 39 -14.10 -12.61 -19.50
N PRO A 40 -15.10 -13.06 -20.29
CA PRO A 40 -14.86 -14.00 -21.36
C PRO A 40 -14.16 -13.31 -22.55
N LEU A 41 -12.85 -13.24 -22.49
CA LEU A 41 -12.00 -12.66 -23.51
C LEU A 41 -11.56 -13.74 -24.51
N SER A 42 -11.46 -13.37 -25.78
CA SER A 42 -10.75 -14.20 -26.77
C SER A 42 -9.23 -14.16 -26.50
N LYS A 43 -8.48 -15.15 -26.97
CA LYS A 43 -7.02 -15.17 -26.85
C LYS A 43 -6.36 -13.91 -27.40
N ALA A 44 -6.87 -13.36 -28.49
CA ALA A 44 -6.35 -12.13 -29.09
C ALA A 44 -6.57 -10.91 -28.19
N GLU A 45 -7.69 -10.84 -27.48
CA GLU A 45 -7.96 -9.78 -26.49
C GLU A 45 -7.10 -9.93 -25.26
N GLU A 46 -6.90 -11.15 -24.76
CA GLU A 46 -5.97 -11.42 -23.65
C GLU A 46 -4.53 -11.02 -24.00
N GLU A 47 -4.05 -11.38 -25.21
CA GLU A 47 -2.74 -10.99 -25.71
C GLU A 47 -2.62 -9.48 -25.83
N ARG A 48 -3.66 -8.80 -26.29
CA ARG A 48 -3.70 -7.33 -26.39
C ARG A 48 -3.64 -6.67 -25.03
N VAL A 49 -4.41 -7.16 -24.04
CA VAL A 49 -4.38 -6.65 -22.65
C VAL A 49 -3.00 -6.81 -22.06
N ARG A 50 -2.39 -7.99 -22.25
CA ARG A 50 -1.01 -8.24 -21.78
C ARG A 50 -0.02 -7.29 -22.44
N GLY A 51 -0.07 -7.15 -23.77
CA GLY A 51 0.81 -6.25 -24.51
C GLY A 51 0.65 -4.76 -24.12
N ILE A 52 -0.55 -4.35 -23.70
CA ILE A 52 -0.78 -3.01 -23.14
C ILE A 52 -0.06 -2.87 -21.79
N ALA A 53 -0.26 -3.81 -20.87
CA ALA A 53 0.35 -3.79 -19.55
C ALA A 53 1.89 -3.92 -19.58
N GLU A 54 2.43 -4.59 -20.60
CA GLU A 54 3.88 -4.70 -20.80
C GLU A 54 4.52 -3.46 -21.43
N LYS A 55 3.75 -2.70 -22.19
CA LYS A 55 4.26 -1.56 -22.97
C LYS A 55 4.06 -0.22 -22.28
N PHE A 56 3.03 -0.09 -21.49
CA PHE A 56 2.60 1.19 -20.92
C PHE A 56 2.62 1.12 -19.39
N ILE A 57 3.08 2.20 -18.79
CA ILE A 57 3.07 2.38 -17.34
C ILE A 57 1.63 2.45 -16.84
N VAL A 58 1.28 1.62 -15.87
CA VAL A 58 -0.03 1.58 -15.24
C VAL A 58 0.05 2.18 -13.84
N ILE A 59 -0.73 3.21 -13.59
CA ILE A 59 -0.67 4.00 -12.35
C ILE A 59 -2.02 3.98 -11.66
N SER A 60 -2.05 3.62 -10.38
CA SER A 60 -3.18 3.91 -9.50
C SER A 60 -2.97 5.28 -8.86
N LEU A 61 -3.88 6.22 -9.13
CA LEU A 61 -3.77 7.60 -8.65
C LEU A 61 -4.32 7.81 -7.24
N HIS A 62 -4.97 6.80 -6.67
CA HIS A 62 -5.45 6.79 -5.29
C HIS A 62 -5.60 5.35 -4.84
N ASP A 63 -4.87 4.97 -3.83
CA ASP A 63 -4.90 3.59 -3.33
C ASP A 63 -4.60 3.54 -1.82
N HIS A 64 -4.96 2.42 -1.20
CA HIS A 64 -4.64 2.06 0.16
C HIS A 64 -4.09 0.63 0.15
N PRO A 65 -2.83 0.44 -0.20
CA PRO A 65 -2.24 -0.89 -0.39
C PRO A 65 -1.96 -1.60 0.96
N VAL A 66 -2.98 -1.74 1.77
CA VAL A 66 -2.93 -2.28 3.13
C VAL A 66 -3.70 -3.60 3.21
N ALA A 67 -3.12 -4.60 3.88
CA ALA A 67 -3.84 -5.80 4.28
C ALA A 67 -4.70 -5.48 5.50
N TRP A 68 -6.00 -5.68 5.38
CA TRP A 68 -6.97 -5.45 6.45
C TRP A 68 -7.16 -6.69 7.32
N THR A 69 -7.78 -6.51 8.48
CA THR A 69 -8.19 -7.61 9.36
C THR A 69 -9.23 -8.50 8.69
N GLU A 70 -9.18 -9.80 8.97
CA GLU A 70 -10.20 -10.75 8.51
C GLU A 70 -11.57 -10.40 9.09
N ASP A 71 -11.61 -10.08 10.38
CA ASP A 71 -12.79 -9.49 11.02
C ASP A 71 -12.72 -7.98 10.96
N MET A 72 -13.60 -7.37 10.17
CA MET A 72 -13.69 -5.92 10.04
C MET A 72 -14.11 -5.19 11.32
N ALA A 73 -14.61 -5.89 12.34
CA ALA A 73 -14.88 -5.30 13.64
C ALA A 73 -13.57 -4.90 14.37
N GLU A 74 -12.45 -5.54 14.04
CA GLU A 74 -11.13 -5.25 14.63
C GLU A 74 -10.38 -4.11 13.92
N VAL A 75 -10.90 -3.57 12.83
CA VAL A 75 -10.17 -2.61 11.98
C VAL A 75 -9.70 -1.35 12.73
N PHE A 76 -10.53 -0.85 13.66
CA PHE A 76 -10.15 0.34 14.44
C PHE A 76 -9.02 0.05 15.44
N ASP A 77 -9.04 -1.11 16.08
CA ASP A 77 -7.97 -1.53 16.99
C ASP A 77 -6.71 -1.86 16.21
N TYR A 78 -6.82 -2.49 15.05
CA TYR A 78 -5.72 -2.75 14.15
C TYR A 78 -4.99 -1.46 13.75
N ASN A 79 -5.73 -0.43 13.34
CA ASN A 79 -5.13 0.84 12.95
C ASN A 79 -4.51 1.63 14.11
N ARG A 80 -4.97 1.42 15.34
CA ARG A 80 -4.49 2.14 16.53
C ARG A 80 -3.37 1.42 17.27
N GLU A 81 -3.41 0.11 17.32
CA GLU A 81 -2.55 -0.72 18.17
C GLU A 81 -1.65 -1.68 17.38
N GLY A 82 -2.00 -1.94 16.12
CA GLY A 82 -1.24 -2.77 15.20
C GLY A 82 -0.26 -1.95 14.37
N ARG A 83 0.15 -2.55 13.26
CA ARG A 83 0.90 -1.89 12.18
C ARG A 83 0.17 -2.09 10.88
N HIS A 84 0.19 -1.11 10.01
CA HIS A 84 -0.43 -1.22 8.69
C HIS A 84 0.44 -2.09 7.79
N PHE A 85 0.04 -3.33 7.61
CA PHE A 85 0.74 -4.27 6.74
C PHE A 85 0.51 -3.90 5.28
N THR A 86 1.58 -3.62 4.55
CA THR A 86 1.51 -3.43 3.10
C THR A 86 1.14 -4.73 2.41
N ALA A 87 0.17 -4.70 1.50
CA ALA A 87 -0.32 -5.86 0.76
C ALA A 87 0.64 -6.23 -0.40
N TYR A 88 1.85 -6.65 -0.06
CA TYR A 88 2.91 -6.97 -1.04
C TYR A 88 2.52 -8.11 -1.98
N GLU A 89 1.89 -9.15 -1.46
CA GLU A 89 1.47 -10.30 -2.24
C GLU A 89 0.37 -9.90 -3.24
N GLY A 90 -0.64 -9.14 -2.79
CA GLY A 90 -1.70 -8.60 -3.63
C GLY A 90 -1.15 -7.70 -4.72
N LEU A 91 -0.26 -6.77 -4.38
CA LEU A 91 0.40 -5.88 -5.33
C LEU A 91 1.23 -6.66 -6.36
N SER A 92 1.88 -7.75 -5.97
CA SER A 92 2.71 -8.56 -6.87
C SER A 92 1.92 -9.23 -8.01
N THR A 93 0.62 -9.41 -7.82
CA THR A 93 -0.28 -9.98 -8.84
C THR A 93 -0.98 -8.93 -9.69
N SER A 94 -0.80 -7.65 -9.35
CA SER A 94 -1.36 -6.53 -10.10
C SER A 94 -0.53 -6.19 -11.35
N CYS A 95 -1.13 -5.42 -12.25
CA CYS A 95 -0.40 -4.81 -13.37
C CYS A 95 0.15 -3.41 -13.06
N LEU A 96 0.06 -2.95 -11.82
CA LEU A 96 0.46 -1.60 -11.42
C LEU A 96 1.97 -1.43 -11.44
N ASP A 97 2.45 -0.30 -11.94
CA ASP A 97 3.85 0.12 -11.91
C ASP A 97 4.07 1.27 -10.91
N ALA A 98 3.02 2.03 -10.62
CA ALA A 98 3.06 3.06 -9.60
C ALA A 98 1.74 3.14 -8.83
N VAL A 99 1.86 3.47 -7.54
CA VAL A 99 0.74 3.59 -6.62
C VAL A 99 0.88 4.90 -5.84
N PHE A 100 -0.15 5.73 -5.92
CA PHE A 100 -0.32 6.88 -5.04
C PHE A 100 -0.99 6.38 -3.75
N ASP A 101 -0.17 6.07 -2.76
CA ASP A 101 -0.60 5.55 -1.46
C ASP A 101 -1.14 6.68 -0.61
N ASN A 102 -2.43 6.69 -0.38
CA ASN A 102 -3.08 7.71 0.41
C ASN A 102 -2.96 7.36 1.89
N LEU A 103 -2.09 8.10 2.58
CA LEU A 103 -1.82 7.92 4.00
C LEU A 103 -3.08 8.09 4.84
N MET A 104 -3.02 7.58 6.06
CA MET A 104 -4.06 7.70 7.08
C MET A 104 -5.28 6.80 6.87
N ASP A 105 -5.30 5.95 5.87
CA ASP A 105 -6.29 4.89 5.60
C ASP A 105 -7.71 5.18 6.13
N GLY A 106 -8.20 6.38 5.85
CA GLY A 106 -9.48 6.86 6.36
C GLY A 106 -9.43 7.36 7.81
N VAL A 107 -10.56 7.39 8.48
CA VAL A 107 -10.73 7.96 9.83
C VAL A 107 -10.15 7.10 10.95
N CYS A 108 -9.65 5.92 10.65
CA CYS A 108 -9.29 4.91 11.65
C CYS A 108 -8.07 5.32 12.50
N THR A 109 -7.16 6.11 11.93
CA THR A 109 -5.93 6.55 12.60
C THR A 109 -6.04 7.91 13.29
N ILE A 110 -7.21 8.58 13.22
CA ILE A 110 -7.41 9.86 13.88
C ILE A 110 -7.35 9.71 15.40
N THR A 111 -6.38 10.36 16.03
CA THR A 111 -6.18 10.33 17.48
C THR A 111 -6.83 11.49 18.21
N SER A 112 -7.39 12.49 17.50
CA SER A 112 -8.05 13.65 18.08
C SER A 112 -9.49 13.80 17.65
N LYS A 113 -10.30 14.43 18.50
CA LYS A 113 -11.68 14.80 18.16
C LYS A 113 -11.76 15.98 17.17
N GLY A 114 -10.66 16.71 16.97
CA GLY A 114 -10.58 17.90 16.14
C GLY A 114 -10.14 17.64 14.71
N GLY A 115 -9.91 16.39 14.32
CA GLY A 115 -9.44 16.00 13.00
C GLY A 115 -7.99 15.47 12.97
N TRP A 116 -7.38 15.46 11.81
CA TRP A 116 -6.06 14.92 11.55
C TRP A 116 -4.95 15.78 12.17
N LYS A 117 -3.96 15.13 12.79
CA LYS A 117 -2.77 15.79 13.31
C LYS A 117 -1.56 15.46 12.45
N TRP A 118 -0.59 16.34 12.43
CA TRP A 118 0.71 16.06 11.82
C TRP A 118 1.42 14.85 12.43
N SER A 119 1.29 14.64 13.75
CA SER A 119 1.82 13.46 14.42
C SER A 119 1.28 12.15 13.86
N ASP A 120 -0.01 12.10 13.51
CA ASP A 120 -0.64 10.93 12.94
C ASP A 120 -0.11 10.64 11.54
N VAL A 121 0.03 11.67 10.71
CA VAL A 121 0.62 11.57 9.35
C VAL A 121 2.08 11.11 9.40
N LEU A 122 2.88 11.71 10.28
CA LEU A 122 4.29 11.35 10.44
C LEU A 122 4.47 9.92 10.96
N TYR A 123 3.56 9.48 11.84
CA TYR A 123 3.56 8.12 12.35
C TYR A 123 3.27 7.11 11.23
N ASP A 124 2.21 7.33 10.46
CA ASP A 124 1.83 6.45 9.36
C ASP A 124 2.92 6.41 8.28
N LEU A 125 3.39 7.58 7.83
CA LEU A 125 4.50 7.65 6.87
C LEU A 125 5.75 6.94 7.40
N GLY A 126 6.07 7.12 8.66
CA GLY A 126 7.23 6.48 9.30
C GLY A 126 7.12 4.96 9.28
N MET A 127 5.95 4.40 9.60
CA MET A 127 5.73 2.96 9.54
C MET A 127 5.91 2.41 8.12
N ARG A 128 5.34 3.08 7.11
CA ARG A 128 5.48 2.68 5.70
C ARG A 128 6.93 2.71 5.24
N LEU A 129 7.64 3.80 5.52
CA LEU A 129 9.05 3.92 5.12
C LEU A 129 9.96 2.91 5.82
N CYS A 130 9.69 2.59 7.11
CA CYS A 130 10.40 1.54 7.81
C CYS A 130 10.22 0.18 7.15
N ASP A 131 8.99 -0.17 6.77
CA ASP A 131 8.72 -1.44 6.11
C ASP A 131 9.35 -1.50 4.71
N LEU A 132 9.20 -0.43 3.94
CA LEU A 132 9.80 -0.33 2.60
C LEU A 132 11.33 -0.46 2.61
N ALA A 133 12.00 -0.05 3.68
CA ALA A 133 13.47 -0.14 3.79
C ALA A 133 14.01 -1.57 3.90
N HIS A 134 13.14 -2.58 4.15
CA HIS A 134 13.55 -3.97 4.34
C HIS A 134 13.23 -4.89 3.15
N GLN A 135 12.84 -4.33 2.01
CA GLN A 135 12.50 -5.08 0.82
C GLN A 135 12.89 -4.31 -0.46
N ASP A 136 12.87 -5.00 -1.60
CA ASP A 136 13.32 -4.44 -2.89
C ASP A 136 12.20 -4.35 -3.94
N PHE A 137 11.02 -4.91 -3.67
CA PHE A 137 9.91 -4.96 -4.64
C PHE A 137 9.25 -3.59 -4.84
N ILE A 138 8.97 -2.87 -3.76
CA ILE A 138 8.39 -1.52 -3.81
C ILE A 138 9.49 -0.50 -3.55
N ILE A 139 9.61 0.51 -4.41
CA ILE A 139 10.55 1.62 -4.24
C ILE A 139 9.83 2.90 -3.86
N GLN A 140 10.39 3.66 -2.94
CA GLN A 140 9.91 5.01 -2.67
C GLN A 140 10.17 5.88 -3.90
N CYS A 141 9.10 6.37 -4.52
CA CYS A 141 9.20 7.29 -5.64
C CYS A 141 9.56 8.70 -5.15
N LYS A 142 10.67 9.23 -5.63
CA LYS A 142 11.16 10.58 -5.31
C LYS A 142 11.14 11.50 -6.52
N LYS A 143 11.07 10.94 -7.70
CA LYS A 143 11.08 11.66 -8.99
C LYS A 143 10.41 10.81 -10.07
N VAL A 144 10.01 11.43 -11.16
CA VAL A 144 9.25 10.77 -12.25
C VAL A 144 10.00 9.58 -12.84
N GLU A 145 11.32 9.67 -12.94
CA GLU A 145 12.17 8.59 -13.47
C GLU A 145 12.12 7.32 -12.63
N ASP A 146 11.77 7.42 -11.35
CA ASP A 146 11.59 6.25 -10.48
C ASP A 146 10.39 5.41 -10.91
N ILE A 147 9.35 6.01 -11.50
CA ILE A 147 8.18 5.31 -12.05
C ILE A 147 8.60 4.48 -13.27
N SER A 148 9.33 5.09 -14.20
CA SER A 148 9.84 4.38 -15.40
C SER A 148 10.76 3.24 -15.00
N ARG A 149 11.67 3.49 -14.04
CA ARG A 149 12.55 2.45 -13.51
C ARG A 149 11.78 1.30 -12.86
N ALA A 150 10.73 1.59 -12.09
CA ALA A 150 9.90 0.54 -11.48
C ALA A 150 9.24 -0.34 -12.54
N HIS A 151 8.70 0.26 -13.60
CA HIS A 151 8.16 -0.47 -14.74
C HIS A 151 9.22 -1.39 -15.39
N ASP A 152 10.38 -0.84 -15.76
CA ASP A 152 11.44 -1.59 -16.43
C ASP A 152 12.00 -2.74 -15.58
N GLU A 153 12.04 -2.59 -14.26
CA GLU A 153 12.55 -3.58 -13.31
C GLU A 153 11.49 -4.55 -12.79
N GLY A 154 10.23 -4.43 -13.19
CA GLY A 154 9.12 -5.24 -12.66
C GLY A 154 8.82 -4.94 -11.18
N ARG A 155 9.04 -3.70 -10.73
CA ARG A 155 8.83 -3.20 -9.38
C ARG A 155 7.60 -2.30 -9.33
N ILE A 156 7.31 -1.74 -8.18
CA ILE A 156 6.25 -0.73 -8.00
C ILE A 156 6.87 0.53 -7.38
N ALA A 157 6.62 1.68 -7.99
CA ALA A 157 6.94 2.98 -7.41
C ALA A 157 5.80 3.40 -6.48
N LEU A 158 6.09 3.64 -5.20
CA LEU A 158 5.12 4.11 -4.23
C LEU A 158 5.32 5.59 -3.96
N ILE A 159 4.25 6.36 -4.14
CA ILE A 159 4.18 7.80 -3.91
C ILE A 159 3.26 8.04 -2.71
N PRO A 160 3.81 8.33 -1.52
CA PRO A 160 2.96 8.70 -0.38
C PRO A 160 2.23 10.00 -0.67
N THR A 161 0.92 9.98 -0.51
CA THR A 161 0.04 11.14 -0.71
C THR A 161 -0.86 11.35 0.48
N LEU A 162 -1.53 12.49 0.52
CA LEU A 162 -2.50 12.82 1.53
C LEU A 162 -3.58 13.68 0.88
N ASP A 163 -4.78 13.14 0.75
CA ASP A 163 -5.94 13.84 0.20
C ASP A 163 -6.82 14.48 1.28
N GLN A 164 -6.52 14.22 2.54
CA GLN A 164 -7.27 14.69 3.69
C GLN A 164 -6.87 16.11 4.09
N TYR A 165 -7.85 16.90 4.48
CA TYR A 165 -7.58 18.23 5.02
C TYR A 165 -7.01 18.12 6.45
N ILE A 166 -5.74 18.47 6.61
CA ILE A 166 -5.09 18.55 7.92
C ILE A 166 -5.54 19.85 8.58
N GLN A 167 -6.40 19.77 9.58
CA GLN A 167 -6.71 20.93 10.40
C GLN A 167 -5.49 21.31 11.24
N ARG A 168 -4.89 22.46 10.94
CA ARG A 168 -3.96 23.08 11.89
C ARG A 168 -4.77 23.53 13.10
N LEU A 169 -4.58 22.87 14.23
CA LEU A 169 -5.05 23.42 15.50
C LEU A 169 -4.31 24.74 15.75
N PRO A 170 -4.99 25.81 16.16
CA PRO A 170 -4.40 27.17 16.27
C PRO A 170 -3.21 27.28 17.22
N ASN A 171 -2.92 26.27 18.02
CA ASN A 171 -1.91 26.30 19.07
C ASN A 171 -0.85 25.18 18.99
N GLU A 172 -0.81 24.36 17.95
CA GLU A 172 0.32 23.46 17.73
C GLU A 172 1.42 24.25 17.02
N GLY A 173 2.18 25.01 17.79
CA GLY A 173 3.41 25.60 17.32
C GLY A 173 4.33 24.50 16.83
N LEU A 174 4.90 24.67 15.63
CA LEU A 174 6.06 23.92 15.19
C LEU A 174 7.17 24.16 16.24
N VAL A 175 7.46 23.17 17.06
CA VAL A 175 8.67 23.11 17.87
C VAL A 175 9.76 22.50 17.02
#